data_7156bc2db29842e0967c79cc17558ae7
#
_entry.id   7156bc2db29842e0967c79cc17558ae7
#
_cell.length_a   1.000
_cell.length_b   1.000
_cell.length_c   1.000
_cell.angle_alpha   90.00
_cell.angle_beta   90.00
_cell.angle_gamma   90.00
#
_symmetry.space_group_name_H-M   'P 1'
#
loop_
_entity.id
_entity.type
_entity.pdbx_description
1 polymer ?
#
loop_
_entity_poly.entity_id
_entity_poly.type
_entity_poly.pdbx_seq_one_letter_code
_entity_poly.pdbx_strand_id
1 'polypeptide(L)'
;LPIIILLLTVRINAVPVKAFDMIVRNLPNSEQLPTKELLCIFQDSEGYMWYGTEGGGLCRDDGYTVKVFRSDFKNPGILENNSVTCIAEDGEGKIWFGTKRGAYILSKTDYEIRALADETIKSWTITTMTATSDGTIWISTNRHLFRYNESGERTGKYILKWKGRENTVNSIYEDKKKTVWVTQAKGGLFCYDKVKDSFISYPWPYDEYPTSMTEDHNTPYYWVTTWGKGIVRFDPKAQDTDKMFGLQTVDNASSNSDTRKLHHIIQDSVKGYLWVTAADNLYAYKITADVSLDKVDLSRLLSADRKILTKILSDQSGNLWVTGYYPSSFIISFLPNEVLSLSMEGVKQNLGVIASPMQFSQE
;
A
#
# COMPACT_ATOMS: atom_id res chain seq x y z
N LEU A 1 -70.48 -15.18 -15.91
CA LEU A 1 -69.31 -15.93 -15.36
C LEU A 1 -68.34 -14.96 -14.78
N PRO A 2 -68.03 -14.98 -13.43
CA PRO A 2 -67.00 -14.14 -12.85
C PRO A 2 -65.61 -14.76 -13.11
N ILE A 3 -64.70 -13.95 -13.63
CA ILE A 3 -63.29 -14.32 -13.80
C ILE A 3 -62.64 -14.18 -12.41
N ILE A 4 -62.30 -15.31 -11.82
CA ILE A 4 -61.50 -15.36 -10.60
C ILE A 4 -60.04 -15.14 -10.99
N ILE A 5 -59.49 -13.95 -10.72
CA ILE A 5 -58.06 -13.70 -10.85
C ILE A 5 -57.38 -14.28 -9.59
N LEU A 6 -56.72 -15.41 -9.79
CA LEU A 6 -55.91 -16.04 -8.76
C LEU A 6 -54.57 -15.27 -8.66
N LEU A 7 -54.46 -14.36 -7.64
CA LEU A 7 -53.21 -13.72 -7.32
C LEU A 7 -52.28 -14.74 -6.62
N LEU A 8 -51.40 -15.35 -7.38
CA LEU A 8 -50.29 -16.12 -6.86
C LEU A 8 -49.26 -15.16 -6.22
N THR A 9 -49.31 -15.07 -4.91
CA THR A 9 -48.21 -14.42 -4.14
C THR A 9 -47.01 -15.36 -4.09
N VAL A 10 -46.05 -15.17 -4.98
CA VAL A 10 -44.75 -15.85 -4.92
C VAL A 10 -43.98 -15.25 -3.76
N ARG A 11 -43.87 -15.96 -2.64
CA ARG A 11 -42.91 -15.62 -1.60
C ARG A 11 -41.53 -16.03 -2.08
N ILE A 12 -40.74 -15.04 -2.55
CA ILE A 12 -39.32 -15.23 -2.81
C ILE A 12 -38.63 -15.28 -1.45
N ASN A 13 -38.33 -16.45 -0.95
CA ASN A 13 -37.39 -16.60 0.14
C ASN A 13 -36.00 -16.34 -0.43
N ALA A 14 -35.56 -15.08 -0.39
CA ALA A 14 -34.17 -14.76 -0.63
C ALA A 14 -33.34 -15.41 0.49
N VAL A 15 -32.69 -16.53 0.18
CA VAL A 15 -31.60 -17.04 1.01
C VAL A 15 -30.54 -15.95 0.95
N PRO A 16 -30.11 -15.37 2.09
CA PRO A 16 -29.01 -14.41 2.06
C PRO A 16 -27.77 -15.18 1.64
N VAL A 17 -27.47 -15.14 0.34
CA VAL A 17 -26.12 -15.43 -0.13
C VAL A 17 -25.28 -14.37 0.56
N LYS A 18 -24.39 -14.78 1.47
CA LYS A 18 -23.39 -13.90 2.04
C LYS A 18 -22.62 -13.29 0.88
N ALA A 19 -23.11 -12.15 0.39
CA ALA A 19 -22.48 -11.43 -0.70
C ALA A 19 -21.07 -11.09 -0.21
N PHE A 20 -20.07 -11.40 -1.02
CA PHE A 20 -18.72 -10.97 -0.72
C PHE A 20 -18.75 -9.45 -0.68
N ASP A 21 -18.41 -8.88 0.46
CA ASP A 21 -18.29 -7.43 0.62
C ASP A 21 -17.13 -6.85 -0.21
N MET A 22 -16.37 -7.70 -0.91
CA MET A 22 -15.14 -7.36 -1.63
C MET A 22 -15.01 -8.15 -2.92
N ILE A 23 -14.44 -7.52 -3.93
CA ILE A 23 -14.04 -8.16 -5.20
C ILE A 23 -12.57 -7.88 -5.50
N VAL A 24 -11.90 -8.85 -6.10
CA VAL A 24 -10.51 -8.74 -6.59
C VAL A 24 -10.51 -8.59 -8.09
N ARG A 25 -9.79 -7.60 -8.59
CA ARG A 25 -9.64 -7.32 -10.03
C ARG A 25 -8.16 -7.19 -10.39
N ASN A 26 -7.82 -7.50 -11.63
CA ASN A 26 -6.50 -7.18 -12.15
C ASN A 26 -6.31 -5.66 -12.23
N LEU A 27 -5.06 -5.20 -12.26
CA LEU A 27 -4.77 -3.79 -12.49
C LEU A 27 -5.33 -3.38 -13.87
N PRO A 28 -6.06 -2.24 -13.96
CA PRO A 28 -6.46 -1.69 -15.25
C PRO A 28 -5.20 -1.37 -16.08
N ASN A 29 -5.33 -1.41 -17.39
CA ASN A 29 -4.26 -1.06 -18.32
C ASN A 29 -2.91 -1.77 -18.10
N SER A 30 -2.90 -2.86 -17.31
CA SER A 30 -1.65 -3.57 -16.99
C SER A 30 -0.90 -4.08 -18.24
N GLU A 31 -1.61 -4.32 -19.34
CA GLU A 31 -1.01 -4.74 -20.62
C GLU A 31 -0.22 -3.62 -21.32
N GLN A 32 -0.47 -2.36 -20.95
CA GLN A 32 0.26 -1.20 -21.48
C GLN A 32 1.54 -0.90 -20.68
N LEU A 33 1.73 -1.54 -19.52
CA LEU A 33 2.92 -1.36 -18.71
C LEU A 33 4.14 -2.00 -19.39
N PRO A 34 5.31 -1.33 -19.39
CA PRO A 34 6.53 -1.84 -20.03
C PRO A 34 7.08 -3.09 -19.32
N THR A 35 6.72 -3.29 -18.08
CA THR A 35 6.98 -4.49 -17.26
C THR A 35 5.90 -4.64 -16.22
N LYS A 36 5.67 -5.86 -15.78
CA LYS A 36 4.67 -6.17 -14.75
C LYS A 36 5.27 -6.25 -13.33
N GLU A 37 6.56 -6.01 -13.20
CA GLU A 37 7.24 -5.93 -11.91
C GLU A 37 7.14 -4.51 -11.35
N LEU A 38 6.21 -4.31 -10.42
CA LEU A 38 5.93 -3.04 -9.79
C LEU A 38 6.65 -2.93 -8.44
N LEU A 39 7.53 -1.95 -8.30
CA LEU A 39 8.27 -1.68 -7.08
C LEU A 39 7.50 -0.78 -6.12
N CYS A 40 6.75 0.18 -6.66
CA CYS A 40 5.92 1.10 -5.89
C CYS A 40 4.68 1.54 -6.67
N ILE A 41 3.72 2.08 -5.93
CA ILE A 41 2.47 2.63 -6.43
C ILE A 41 2.12 3.88 -5.65
N PHE A 42 1.53 4.85 -6.32
CA PHE A 42 1.11 6.12 -5.75
C PHE A 42 -0.11 6.65 -6.49
N GLN A 43 -1.06 7.27 -5.79
CA GLN A 43 -2.13 8.06 -6.40
C GLN A 43 -1.86 9.54 -6.14
N ASP A 44 -1.86 10.35 -7.20
CA ASP A 44 -1.66 11.77 -7.05
C ASP A 44 -2.96 12.51 -6.65
N SER A 45 -2.82 13.80 -6.35
CA SER A 45 -3.93 14.66 -5.91
C SER A 45 -5.03 14.81 -6.97
N GLU A 46 -4.72 14.58 -8.25
CA GLU A 46 -5.67 14.61 -9.37
C GLU A 46 -6.36 13.26 -9.60
N GLY A 47 -5.95 12.21 -8.86
CA GLY A 47 -6.53 10.86 -8.93
C GLY A 47 -5.84 9.92 -9.91
N TYR A 48 -4.79 10.36 -10.63
CA TYR A 48 -4.02 9.49 -11.51
C TYR A 48 -3.18 8.49 -10.72
N MET A 49 -3.07 7.28 -11.28
CA MET A 49 -2.23 6.25 -10.68
C MET A 49 -0.83 6.28 -11.28
N TRP A 50 0.16 6.24 -10.41
CA TRP A 50 1.57 6.22 -10.77
C TRP A 50 2.20 4.91 -10.34
N TYR A 51 2.96 4.29 -11.23
CA TYR A 51 3.67 3.04 -10.97
C TYR A 51 5.17 3.24 -11.16
N GLY A 52 5.93 2.88 -10.14
CA GLY A 52 7.37 2.70 -10.27
C GLY A 52 7.66 1.24 -10.61
N THR A 53 8.40 1.03 -11.68
CA THR A 53 8.63 -0.31 -12.23
C THR A 53 10.10 -0.73 -12.16
N GLU A 54 10.36 -2.04 -12.19
CA GLU A 54 11.71 -2.57 -12.34
C GLU A 54 12.14 -2.48 -13.81
N GLY A 55 13.04 -1.54 -14.11
CA GLY A 55 13.63 -1.35 -15.44
C GLY A 55 12.72 -0.74 -16.51
N GLY A 56 11.43 -0.54 -16.22
CA GLY A 56 10.46 0.03 -17.18
C GLY A 56 10.26 1.54 -17.06
N GLY A 57 10.80 2.19 -16.03
CA GLY A 57 10.63 3.61 -15.76
C GLY A 57 9.47 3.94 -14.84
N LEU A 58 9.09 5.21 -14.83
CA LEU A 58 7.92 5.74 -14.16
C LEU A 58 6.73 5.69 -15.13
N CYS A 59 5.59 5.19 -14.69
CA CYS A 59 4.37 5.08 -15.48
C CYS A 59 3.23 5.86 -14.82
N ARG A 60 2.46 6.63 -15.61
CA ARG A 60 1.22 7.29 -15.20
C ARG A 60 0.05 6.68 -15.93
N ASP A 61 -0.94 6.22 -15.18
CA ASP A 61 -2.19 5.65 -15.68
C ASP A 61 -3.33 6.64 -15.40
N ASP A 62 -4.04 7.06 -16.45
CA ASP A 62 -5.20 7.95 -16.38
C ASP A 62 -6.55 7.20 -16.44
N GLY A 63 -6.51 5.87 -16.31
CA GLY A 63 -7.66 4.98 -16.42
C GLY A 63 -7.94 4.49 -17.85
N TYR A 64 -7.35 5.11 -18.89
CA TYR A 64 -7.51 4.76 -20.30
C TYR A 64 -6.17 4.38 -20.94
N THR A 65 -5.13 5.13 -20.64
CA THR A 65 -3.79 4.97 -21.25
C THR A 65 -2.71 5.05 -20.20
N VAL A 66 -1.58 4.38 -20.47
CA VAL A 66 -0.38 4.46 -19.64
C VAL A 66 0.69 5.27 -20.35
N LYS A 67 1.06 6.42 -19.77
CA LYS A 67 2.21 7.21 -20.22
C LYS A 67 3.46 6.74 -19.50
N VAL A 68 4.53 6.45 -20.26
CA VAL A 68 5.79 5.90 -19.73
C VAL A 68 6.91 6.92 -19.84
N PHE A 69 7.63 7.12 -18.74
CA PHE A 69 8.80 8.00 -18.63
C PHE A 69 10.02 7.13 -18.31
N ARG A 70 10.93 7.00 -19.30
CA ARG A 70 12.14 6.19 -19.17
C ARG A 70 13.23 6.66 -20.14
N SER A 71 14.47 6.37 -19.83
CA SER A 71 15.56 6.48 -20.82
C SER A 71 15.48 5.33 -21.81
N ASP A 72 15.44 5.68 -23.10
CA ASP A 72 15.50 4.77 -24.23
C ASP A 72 16.24 5.43 -25.42
N PHE A 73 16.21 4.78 -26.59
CA PHE A 73 16.84 5.32 -27.79
C PHE A 73 16.26 6.67 -28.26
N LYS A 74 14.98 6.96 -27.95
CA LYS A 74 14.31 8.21 -28.32
C LYS A 74 14.59 9.32 -27.33
N ASN A 75 14.74 8.97 -26.04
CA ASN A 75 14.95 9.89 -24.94
C ASN A 75 16.16 9.44 -24.10
N PRO A 76 17.39 9.51 -24.67
CA PRO A 76 18.57 9.07 -23.95
C PRO A 76 18.91 10.05 -22.82
N GLY A 77 19.20 9.50 -21.63
CA GLY A 77 19.68 10.30 -20.49
C GLY A 77 18.60 11.01 -19.67
N ILE A 78 17.31 10.79 -19.93
CA ILE A 78 16.23 11.36 -19.13
C ILE A 78 16.26 10.83 -17.68
N LEU A 79 16.63 9.55 -17.50
CA LEU A 79 16.91 8.92 -16.21
C LEU A 79 18.24 8.18 -16.29
N GLU A 80 19.03 8.21 -15.21
CA GLU A 80 20.23 7.37 -15.13
C GLU A 80 19.93 5.90 -14.89
N ASN A 81 18.74 5.60 -14.35
CA ASN A 81 18.26 4.24 -14.12
C ASN A 81 16.74 4.17 -14.21
N ASN A 82 16.23 3.19 -14.95
CA ASN A 82 14.79 3.01 -15.16
C ASN A 82 14.06 2.20 -14.07
N SER A 83 14.74 1.76 -13.01
CA SER A 83 14.10 1.10 -11.88
C SER A 83 13.65 2.14 -10.86
N VAL A 84 12.35 2.45 -10.84
CA VAL A 84 11.76 3.45 -9.96
C VAL A 84 11.27 2.79 -8.67
N THR A 85 11.85 3.19 -7.54
CA THR A 85 11.70 2.52 -6.23
C THR A 85 10.66 3.15 -5.32
N CYS A 86 10.41 4.46 -5.47
CA CYS A 86 9.46 5.21 -4.65
C CYS A 86 8.95 6.45 -5.38
N ILE A 87 7.77 6.92 -4.99
CA ILE A 87 7.07 8.07 -5.60
C ILE A 87 6.41 8.86 -4.48
N ALA A 88 6.42 10.19 -4.59
CA ALA A 88 5.67 11.12 -3.75
C ALA A 88 5.21 12.32 -4.59
N GLU A 89 4.24 13.08 -4.09
CA GLU A 89 3.80 14.34 -4.66
C GLU A 89 4.02 15.46 -3.64
N ASP A 90 4.60 16.58 -4.06
CA ASP A 90 4.79 17.75 -3.21
C ASP A 90 3.52 18.64 -3.15
N GLY A 91 3.57 19.68 -2.32
CA GLY A 91 2.45 20.60 -2.14
C GLY A 91 2.13 21.44 -3.38
N GLU A 92 3.03 21.54 -4.35
CA GLU A 92 2.85 22.21 -5.64
C GLU A 92 2.33 21.24 -6.73
N GLY A 93 2.12 19.96 -6.41
CA GLY A 93 1.63 18.93 -7.32
C GLY A 93 2.69 18.33 -8.24
N LYS A 94 3.98 18.54 -7.98
CA LYS A 94 5.06 17.89 -8.72
C LYS A 94 5.28 16.48 -8.23
N ILE A 95 5.59 15.57 -9.13
CA ILE A 95 5.90 14.17 -8.79
C ILE A 95 7.39 14.02 -8.53
N TRP A 96 7.72 13.66 -7.32
CA TRP A 96 9.05 13.27 -6.90
C TRP A 96 9.19 11.76 -6.99
N PHE A 97 10.26 11.25 -7.54
CA PHE A 97 10.49 9.81 -7.60
C PHE A 97 11.97 9.45 -7.45
N GLY A 98 12.19 8.36 -6.76
CA GLY A 98 13.51 7.79 -6.55
C GLY A 98 13.74 6.62 -7.48
N THR A 99 15.01 6.44 -7.88
CA THR A 99 15.45 5.31 -8.69
C THR A 99 16.59 4.56 -8.00
N LYS A 100 17.07 3.46 -8.60
CA LYS A 100 18.31 2.83 -8.15
C LYS A 100 19.55 3.71 -8.34
N ARG A 101 19.40 4.87 -9.03
CA ARG A 101 20.43 5.90 -9.17
C ARG A 101 19.79 7.29 -9.16
N GLY A 102 19.81 7.93 -8.00
CA GLY A 102 19.34 9.29 -7.81
C GLY A 102 17.81 9.46 -7.72
N ALA A 103 17.43 10.70 -7.46
CA ALA A 103 16.04 11.16 -7.37
C ALA A 103 15.76 12.20 -8.45
N TYR A 104 14.49 12.30 -8.83
CA TYR A 104 14.02 13.15 -9.93
C TYR A 104 12.72 13.84 -9.53
N ILE A 105 12.44 14.95 -10.19
CA ILE A 105 11.23 15.73 -10.04
C ILE A 105 10.59 15.87 -11.42
N LEU A 106 9.31 15.52 -11.55
CA LEU A 106 8.52 15.64 -12.76
C LEU A 106 7.45 16.71 -12.56
N SER A 107 7.41 17.68 -13.45
CA SER A 107 6.31 18.63 -13.56
C SER A 107 5.11 17.99 -14.29
N LYS A 108 3.91 18.03 -13.69
CA LYS A 108 2.71 17.47 -14.33
C LYS A 108 2.17 18.35 -15.48
N THR A 109 2.58 19.62 -15.54
CA THR A 109 2.08 20.59 -16.54
C THR A 109 2.67 20.31 -17.94
N ASP A 110 3.96 20.08 -18.03
CA ASP A 110 4.70 19.90 -19.29
C ASP A 110 5.42 18.56 -19.38
N TYR A 111 5.40 17.77 -18.30
CA TYR A 111 6.11 16.50 -18.15
C TYR A 111 7.63 16.61 -18.24
N GLU A 112 8.17 17.80 -17.95
CA GLU A 112 9.61 17.96 -17.82
C GLU A 112 10.12 17.18 -16.59
N ILE A 113 11.19 16.42 -16.79
CA ILE A 113 11.87 15.68 -15.72
C ILE A 113 13.23 16.31 -15.49
N ARG A 114 13.51 16.67 -14.24
CA ARG A 114 14.84 17.12 -13.82
C ARG A 114 15.40 16.23 -12.72
N ALA A 115 16.70 15.94 -12.80
CA ALA A 115 17.39 15.28 -11.70
C ALA A 115 17.47 16.23 -10.50
N LEU A 116 17.34 15.67 -9.30
CA LEU A 116 17.58 16.42 -8.07
C LEU A 116 19.06 16.83 -8.00
N ALA A 117 19.34 18.14 -7.91
CA ALA A 117 20.67 18.70 -7.98
C ALA A 117 21.45 18.49 -6.66
N ASP A 118 21.65 17.24 -6.27
CA ASP A 118 22.40 16.85 -5.08
C ASP A 118 23.38 15.72 -5.41
N GLU A 119 24.63 16.05 -5.60
CA GLU A 119 25.71 15.12 -5.92
C GLU A 119 25.87 14.00 -4.87
N THR A 120 25.40 14.24 -3.61
CA THR A 120 25.49 13.25 -2.54
C THR A 120 24.59 12.03 -2.83
N ILE A 121 23.43 12.22 -3.46
CA ILE A 121 22.46 11.14 -3.70
C ILE A 121 22.41 10.65 -5.15
N LYS A 122 23.02 11.37 -6.09
CA LYS A 122 22.99 11.11 -7.54
C LYS A 122 23.34 9.67 -7.92
N SER A 123 24.30 9.07 -7.24
CA SER A 123 24.75 7.70 -7.52
C SER A 123 24.18 6.65 -6.56
N TRP A 124 23.32 7.05 -5.62
CA TRP A 124 22.77 6.16 -4.60
C TRP A 124 21.38 5.65 -4.96
N THR A 125 21.09 4.44 -4.55
CA THR A 125 19.73 3.92 -4.57
C THR A 125 18.88 4.70 -3.58
N ILE A 126 17.78 5.27 -4.06
CA ILE A 126 16.74 5.84 -3.22
C ILE A 126 15.84 4.70 -2.75
N THR A 127 15.74 4.49 -1.45
CA THR A 127 15.02 3.34 -0.88
C THR A 127 13.58 3.64 -0.56
N THR A 128 13.30 4.85 -0.06
CA THR A 128 11.95 5.34 0.22
C THR A 128 11.90 6.86 0.17
N MET A 129 10.72 7.39 -0.06
CA MET A 129 10.45 8.83 -0.14
C MET A 129 9.05 9.11 0.40
N THR A 130 8.88 10.25 1.04
CA THR A 130 7.58 10.73 1.54
C THR A 130 7.56 12.24 1.51
N ALA A 131 6.50 12.83 0.95
CA ALA A 131 6.17 14.23 1.12
C ALA A 131 5.29 14.37 2.37
N THR A 132 5.65 15.30 3.25
CA THR A 132 4.87 15.61 4.44
C THR A 132 3.98 16.81 4.21
N SER A 133 2.93 16.92 5.00
CA SER A 133 1.88 17.94 4.85
C SER A 133 2.36 19.39 5.04
N ASP A 134 3.59 19.60 5.49
CA ASP A 134 4.23 20.91 5.60
C ASP A 134 5.13 21.25 4.40
N GLY A 135 5.04 20.51 3.30
CA GLY A 135 5.83 20.71 2.09
C GLY A 135 7.24 20.12 2.14
N THR A 136 7.57 19.40 3.21
CA THR A 136 8.89 18.78 3.34
C THR A 136 8.94 17.45 2.58
N ILE A 137 10.03 17.23 1.84
CA ILE A 137 10.29 15.97 1.15
C ILE A 137 11.39 15.20 1.88
N TRP A 138 11.06 14.05 2.39
CA TRP A 138 11.98 13.13 3.02
C TRP A 138 12.44 12.06 2.04
N ILE A 139 13.75 11.92 1.86
CA ILE A 139 14.37 10.96 0.94
C ILE A 139 15.39 10.12 1.68
N SER A 140 15.26 8.80 1.58
CA SER A 140 16.24 7.88 2.15
C SER A 140 17.03 7.17 1.06
N THR A 141 18.30 6.98 1.35
CA THR A 141 19.22 6.09 0.63
C THR A 141 19.55 4.86 1.50
N ASN A 142 20.43 4.00 1.02
CA ASN A 142 20.88 2.84 1.79
C ASN A 142 21.55 3.17 3.13
N ARG A 143 21.91 4.44 3.38
CA ARG A 143 22.66 4.87 4.59
C ARG A 143 22.09 6.07 5.31
N HIS A 144 21.56 7.05 4.55
CA HIS A 144 21.24 8.36 5.10
C HIS A 144 19.79 8.72 4.80
N LEU A 145 19.21 9.51 5.68
CA LEU A 145 17.93 10.18 5.50
C LEU A 145 18.19 11.67 5.23
N PHE A 146 17.56 12.20 4.21
CA PHE A 146 17.69 13.59 3.79
C PHE A 146 16.35 14.29 3.85
N ARG A 147 16.38 15.59 4.09
CA ARG A 147 15.24 16.49 4.05
C ARG A 147 15.45 17.53 2.97
N TYR A 148 14.43 17.74 2.14
CA TYR A 148 14.41 18.73 1.07
C TYR A 148 13.17 19.62 1.18
N ASN A 149 13.26 20.84 0.66
CA ASN A 149 12.11 21.67 0.37
C ASN A 149 11.57 21.40 -1.05
N GLU A 150 10.42 21.96 -1.40
CA GLU A 150 9.74 21.77 -2.69
C GLU A 150 10.54 22.32 -3.89
N SER A 151 11.53 23.23 -3.65
CA SER A 151 12.45 23.68 -4.70
C SER A 151 13.54 22.67 -5.04
N GLY A 152 13.72 21.63 -4.20
CA GLY A 152 14.77 20.62 -4.33
C GLY A 152 16.07 20.97 -3.61
N GLU A 153 16.05 21.96 -2.73
CA GLU A 153 17.19 22.31 -1.88
C GLU A 153 17.21 21.41 -0.64
N ARG A 154 18.37 20.87 -0.33
CA ARG A 154 18.57 20.05 0.85
C ARG A 154 18.60 20.90 2.13
N THR A 155 17.67 20.65 3.05
CA THR A 155 17.54 21.36 4.33
C THR A 155 18.02 20.53 5.53
N GLY A 156 18.29 19.23 5.34
CA GLY A 156 18.79 18.37 6.40
C GLY A 156 19.44 17.09 5.91
N LYS A 157 20.34 16.53 6.75
CA LYS A 157 20.94 15.21 6.56
C LYS A 157 21.04 14.51 7.90
N TYR A 158 20.49 13.30 8.02
CA TYR A 158 20.41 12.56 9.28
C TYR A 158 21.01 11.18 9.11
N ILE A 159 21.79 10.78 10.11
CA ILE A 159 22.38 9.45 10.22
C ILE A 159 21.72 8.76 11.39
N LEU A 160 20.80 7.85 11.08
CA LEU A 160 20.09 7.08 12.09
C LEU A 160 20.92 5.88 12.51
N LYS A 161 21.21 5.76 13.81
CA LYS A 161 22.00 4.64 14.36
C LYS A 161 21.17 3.82 15.33
N TRP A 162 21.09 2.53 15.08
CA TRP A 162 20.53 1.57 16.02
C TRP A 162 21.64 0.68 16.58
N LYS A 163 21.79 0.63 17.90
CA LYS A 163 22.90 -0.11 18.57
C LYS A 163 24.26 0.20 17.92
N GLY A 164 24.51 1.48 17.61
CA GLY A 164 25.76 1.99 17.03
C GLY A 164 25.96 1.73 15.53
N ARG A 165 25.01 1.10 14.85
CA ARG A 165 25.09 0.77 13.42
C ARG A 165 24.14 1.63 12.58
N GLU A 166 24.62 2.08 11.44
CA GLU A 166 23.82 2.73 10.40
C GLU A 166 23.14 1.65 9.56
N ASN A 167 21.86 1.81 9.26
CA ASN A 167 21.12 0.86 8.49
C ASN A 167 20.16 1.58 7.53
N THR A 168 19.64 0.85 6.55
CA THR A 168 18.67 1.34 5.58
C THR A 168 17.33 1.70 6.25
N VAL A 169 16.76 2.81 5.87
CA VAL A 169 15.38 3.19 6.23
C VAL A 169 14.42 2.36 5.39
N ASN A 170 13.46 1.70 6.05
CA ASN A 170 12.44 0.88 5.40
C ASN A 170 11.19 1.69 5.04
N SER A 171 10.73 2.53 5.97
CA SER A 171 9.58 3.40 5.73
C SER A 171 9.72 4.74 6.44
N ILE A 172 9.08 5.74 5.86
CA ILE A 172 8.88 7.07 6.42
C ILE A 172 7.37 7.29 6.45
N TYR A 173 6.83 7.69 7.61
CA TYR A 173 5.40 7.82 7.83
C TYR A 173 5.10 9.12 8.58
N GLU A 174 4.21 9.96 8.06
CA GLU A 174 3.65 11.10 8.77
C GLU A 174 2.29 10.71 9.36
N ASP A 175 2.13 10.87 10.68
CA ASP A 175 0.87 10.62 11.36
C ASP A 175 -0.08 11.83 11.30
N LYS A 176 -1.33 11.66 11.78
CA LYS A 176 -2.33 12.75 11.83
C LYS A 176 -1.91 13.94 12.69
N LYS A 177 -0.95 13.77 13.59
CA LYS A 177 -0.36 14.86 14.41
C LYS A 177 0.81 15.55 13.73
N LYS A 178 1.11 15.19 12.47
CA LYS A 178 2.23 15.72 11.70
C LYS A 178 3.60 15.34 12.26
N THR A 179 3.64 14.20 12.93
CA THR A 179 4.88 13.61 13.44
C THR A 179 5.45 12.67 12.38
N VAL A 180 6.73 12.83 12.07
CA VAL A 180 7.42 11.96 11.12
C VAL A 180 8.06 10.80 11.85
N TRP A 181 7.66 9.60 11.48
CA TRP A 181 8.17 8.34 12.00
C TRP A 181 9.03 7.64 10.96
N VAL A 182 10.04 6.93 11.41
CA VAL A 182 10.96 6.20 10.56
C VAL A 182 11.19 4.81 11.12
N THR A 183 11.02 3.79 10.28
CA THR A 183 11.44 2.41 10.57
C THR A 183 12.75 2.10 9.86
N GLN A 184 13.65 1.36 10.52
CA GLN A 184 14.97 1.07 9.98
C GLN A 184 15.25 -0.43 9.96
N ALA A 185 15.87 -0.92 8.90
CA ALA A 185 16.33 -2.30 8.77
C ALA A 185 17.30 -2.65 9.92
N LYS A 186 17.26 -3.90 10.35
CA LYS A 186 18.07 -4.43 11.47
C LYS A 186 17.83 -3.74 12.82
N GLY A 187 16.61 -3.24 13.00
CA GLY A 187 16.12 -2.65 14.25
C GLY A 187 16.10 -1.13 14.22
N GLY A 188 15.19 -0.56 15.01
CA GLY A 188 15.05 0.87 15.20
C GLY A 188 13.74 1.45 14.69
N LEU A 189 13.07 2.10 15.63
CA LEU A 189 11.93 2.98 15.38
C LEU A 189 12.35 4.37 15.87
N PHE A 190 12.14 5.37 15.02
CA PHE A 190 12.58 6.74 15.28
C PHE A 190 11.43 7.71 15.04
N CYS A 191 11.43 8.79 15.81
CA CYS A 191 10.51 9.91 15.69
C CYS A 191 11.29 11.21 15.48
N TYR A 192 10.90 12.03 14.53
CA TYR A 192 11.53 13.32 14.29
C TYR A 192 11.08 14.36 15.31
N ASP A 193 12.04 14.95 16.00
CA ASP A 193 11.86 16.10 16.91
C ASP A 193 12.14 17.40 16.12
N LYS A 194 11.06 18.10 15.73
CA LYS A 194 11.17 19.37 14.98
C LYS A 194 11.93 20.46 15.72
N VAL A 195 11.85 20.46 17.06
CA VAL A 195 12.49 21.52 17.89
C VAL A 195 14.01 21.34 17.92
N LYS A 196 14.45 20.09 18.04
CA LYS A 196 15.88 19.76 18.09
C LYS A 196 16.49 19.50 16.72
N ASP A 197 15.69 19.45 15.67
CA ASP A 197 16.09 19.03 14.32
C ASP A 197 16.85 17.69 14.32
N SER A 198 16.31 16.70 15.03
CA SER A 198 16.96 15.42 15.25
C SER A 198 15.94 14.29 15.43
N PHE A 199 16.40 13.05 15.38
CA PHE A 199 15.56 11.89 15.60
C PHE A 199 15.73 11.29 17.00
N ILE A 200 14.62 11.03 17.67
CA ILE A 200 14.54 10.30 18.93
C ILE A 200 14.40 8.83 18.60
N SER A 201 15.26 7.97 19.17
CA SER A 201 15.21 6.52 19.03
C SER A 201 14.33 5.90 20.12
N TYR A 202 13.45 4.98 19.74
CA TYR A 202 12.65 4.18 20.66
C TYR A 202 13.32 2.84 20.97
N PRO A 203 13.16 2.29 22.18
CA PRO A 203 13.85 1.07 22.62
C PRO A 203 13.20 -0.19 22.05
N TRP A 204 13.39 -0.43 20.75
CA TRP A 204 12.84 -1.59 20.03
C TRP A 204 13.29 -2.91 20.68
N PRO A 205 12.36 -3.75 21.20
CA PRO A 205 12.71 -4.89 22.05
C PRO A 205 12.99 -6.19 21.30
N TYR A 206 12.76 -6.21 19.98
CA TYR A 206 12.84 -7.43 19.18
C TYR A 206 14.12 -7.47 18.33
N ASP A 207 14.58 -8.67 17.98
CA ASP A 207 15.70 -8.87 17.06
C ASP A 207 15.26 -8.66 15.60
N GLU A 208 14.00 -9.00 15.31
CA GLU A 208 13.38 -8.75 14.01
C GLU A 208 13.05 -7.27 13.86
N TYR A 209 13.43 -6.70 12.72
CA TYR A 209 13.33 -5.26 12.49
C TYR A 209 11.95 -4.81 11.97
N PRO A 210 11.55 -3.57 12.28
CA PRO A 210 10.32 -2.99 11.77
C PRO A 210 10.44 -2.70 10.26
N THR A 211 9.38 -2.98 9.50
CA THR A 211 9.35 -2.76 8.05
C THR A 211 8.49 -1.57 7.64
N SER A 212 7.32 -1.45 8.24
CA SER A 212 6.36 -0.37 7.97
C SER A 212 5.51 -0.11 9.19
N MET A 213 4.81 1.04 9.22
CA MET A 213 3.90 1.37 10.30
C MET A 213 2.72 2.20 9.79
N THR A 214 1.63 2.16 10.56
CA THR A 214 0.45 3.02 10.40
C THR A 214 -0.13 3.35 11.77
N GLU A 215 -0.78 4.51 11.92
CA GLU A 215 -1.55 4.81 13.13
C GLU A 215 -2.88 4.04 13.12
N ASP A 216 -3.40 3.72 14.32
CA ASP A 216 -4.74 3.22 14.49
C ASP A 216 -5.76 4.38 14.37
N HIS A 217 -6.85 4.17 13.62
CA HIS A 217 -7.84 5.24 13.39
C HIS A 217 -8.65 5.59 14.65
N ASN A 218 -8.79 4.66 15.59
CA ASN A 218 -9.71 4.76 16.74
C ASN A 218 -9.00 4.84 18.09
N THR A 219 -7.71 4.51 18.14
CA THR A 219 -6.92 4.46 19.38
C THR A 219 -5.65 5.29 19.23
N PRO A 220 -4.93 5.61 20.32
CA PRO A 220 -3.65 6.33 20.26
C PRO A 220 -2.46 5.47 19.84
N TYR A 221 -2.69 4.21 19.46
CA TYR A 221 -1.64 3.26 19.13
C TYR A 221 -1.22 3.35 17.67
N TYR A 222 -0.09 2.70 17.38
CA TYR A 222 0.41 2.44 16.04
C TYR A 222 0.57 0.94 15.85
N TRP A 223 0.40 0.51 14.60
CA TRP A 223 0.63 -0.85 14.18
C TRP A 223 1.92 -0.90 13.35
N VAL A 224 2.85 -1.75 13.77
CA VAL A 224 4.18 -1.87 13.15
C VAL A 224 4.35 -3.30 12.65
N THR A 225 4.62 -3.46 11.36
CA THR A 225 4.99 -4.75 10.77
C THR A 225 6.47 -5.02 10.96
N THR A 226 6.81 -6.31 11.02
CA THR A 226 8.19 -6.77 11.22
C THR A 226 8.63 -7.78 10.19
N TRP A 227 9.93 -7.90 10.02
CA TRP A 227 10.54 -8.92 9.19
C TRP A 227 10.79 -10.18 10.03
N GLY A 228 9.74 -10.97 10.27
CA GLY A 228 9.84 -12.27 10.91
C GLY A 228 9.17 -12.44 12.26
N LYS A 229 8.62 -11.37 12.90
CA LYS A 229 7.97 -11.46 14.21
C LYS A 229 6.45 -11.37 14.16
N GLY A 230 5.91 -10.71 13.15
CA GLY A 230 4.48 -10.41 13.06
C GLY A 230 4.19 -8.92 13.15
N ILE A 231 3.02 -8.58 13.71
CA ILE A 231 2.57 -7.20 13.90
C ILE A 231 2.78 -6.81 15.37
N VAL A 232 3.28 -5.61 15.59
CA VAL A 232 3.52 -5.06 16.92
C VAL A 232 2.61 -3.85 17.12
N ARG A 233 1.83 -3.84 18.21
CA ARG A 233 1.15 -2.64 18.69
C ARG A 233 2.18 -1.78 19.41
N PHE A 234 2.25 -0.51 19.06
CA PHE A 234 3.19 0.45 19.62
C PHE A 234 2.46 1.62 20.29
N ASP A 235 2.78 1.88 21.57
CA ASP A 235 2.30 3.04 22.33
C ASP A 235 3.46 3.99 22.62
N PRO A 236 3.61 5.11 21.90
CA PRO A 236 4.71 6.04 22.10
C PRO A 236 4.65 6.79 23.43
N LYS A 237 3.52 6.74 24.16
CA LYS A 237 3.35 7.43 25.45
C LYS A 237 3.72 6.57 26.66
N ALA A 238 3.79 5.25 26.48
CA ALA A 238 4.18 4.36 27.55
C ALA A 238 5.65 4.56 27.90
N GLN A 239 5.95 4.64 29.21
CA GLN A 239 7.32 4.80 29.69
C GLN A 239 8.06 3.47 29.84
N ASP A 240 7.30 2.40 30.03
CA ASP A 240 7.80 1.04 30.19
C ASP A 240 7.82 0.33 28.83
N THR A 241 8.96 -0.25 28.47
CA THR A 241 9.14 -0.94 27.19
C THR A 241 8.15 -2.09 26.99
N ASP A 242 7.83 -2.83 28.04
CA ASP A 242 6.87 -3.97 27.97
C ASP A 242 5.43 -3.50 27.75
N LYS A 243 5.09 -2.28 28.15
CA LYS A 243 3.80 -1.64 27.88
C LYS A 243 3.79 -0.91 26.55
N MET A 244 4.95 -0.44 26.12
CA MET A 244 5.14 0.31 24.87
C MET A 244 4.93 -0.59 23.65
N PHE A 245 5.38 -1.84 23.70
CA PHE A 245 5.33 -2.77 22.57
C PHE A 245 4.55 -4.03 22.92
N GLY A 246 3.40 -4.22 22.28
CA GLY A 246 2.56 -5.42 22.40
C GLY A 246 2.61 -6.26 21.12
N LEU A 247 3.26 -7.43 21.18
CA LEU A 247 3.30 -8.35 20.06
C LEU A 247 1.91 -8.94 19.79
N GLN A 248 1.45 -8.82 18.56
CA GLN A 248 0.27 -9.53 18.04
C GLN A 248 0.78 -10.67 17.14
N THR A 249 0.53 -11.89 17.55
CA THR A 249 0.99 -13.07 16.78
C THR A 249 0.14 -13.24 15.53
N VAL A 250 0.77 -13.14 14.39
CA VAL A 250 0.20 -13.58 13.11
C VAL A 250 0.34 -15.10 13.07
N ASP A 251 -0.77 -15.82 13.12
CA ASP A 251 -0.90 -17.28 13.11
C ASP A 251 0.37 -18.13 13.26
N ASN A 252 0.47 -18.80 14.39
CA ASN A 252 1.49 -19.81 14.66
C ASN A 252 1.32 -21.11 13.83
N ALA A 253 0.38 -21.17 12.89
CA ALA A 253 -0.06 -22.41 12.26
C ALA A 253 0.82 -22.87 11.09
N SER A 254 1.64 -22.00 10.50
CA SER A 254 2.57 -22.44 9.46
C SER A 254 4.02 -22.38 9.95
N SER A 255 4.70 -23.51 9.87
CA SER A 255 6.15 -23.61 10.07
C SER A 255 6.97 -22.87 8.99
N ASN A 256 6.29 -22.18 8.06
CA ASN A 256 6.91 -21.47 6.96
C ASN A 256 7.41 -20.09 7.43
N SER A 257 8.73 -19.89 7.37
CA SER A 257 9.39 -18.63 7.76
C SER A 257 8.93 -17.41 6.92
N ASP A 258 8.36 -17.63 5.72
CA ASP A 258 7.98 -16.57 4.80
C ASP A 258 6.69 -15.86 5.19
N THR A 259 5.76 -16.52 5.88
CA THR A 259 4.52 -15.91 6.42
C THR A 259 4.77 -14.83 7.47
N ARG A 260 5.99 -14.73 7.99
CA ARG A 260 6.39 -13.75 9.00
C ARG A 260 7.13 -12.55 8.42
N LYS A 261 7.48 -12.57 7.13
CA LYS A 261 8.17 -11.47 6.45
C LYS A 261 7.14 -10.48 5.95
N LEU A 262 6.72 -9.57 6.82
CA LEU A 262 5.72 -8.56 6.52
C LEU A 262 6.41 -7.33 5.92
N HIS A 263 5.83 -6.76 4.85
CA HIS A 263 6.45 -5.71 4.09
C HIS A 263 5.83 -4.33 4.35
N HIS A 264 4.52 -4.23 4.21
CA HIS A 264 3.82 -2.95 4.32
C HIS A 264 2.48 -3.12 5.03
N ILE A 265 2.02 -2.09 5.74
CA ILE A 265 0.77 -2.08 6.48
C ILE A 265 0.03 -0.77 6.25
N ILE A 266 -1.28 -0.85 6.06
CA ILE A 266 -2.20 0.28 6.10
C ILE A 266 -3.45 -0.11 6.89
N GLN A 267 -4.18 0.90 7.39
CA GLN A 267 -5.56 0.73 7.84
C GLN A 267 -6.49 1.35 6.80
N ASP A 268 -7.46 0.57 6.27
CA ASP A 268 -8.41 1.10 5.30
C ASP A 268 -9.47 1.98 5.96
N SER A 269 -10.01 2.94 5.19
CA SER A 269 -11.04 3.87 5.66
C SER A 269 -12.47 3.31 5.54
N VAL A 270 -12.68 2.20 4.82
CA VAL A 270 -14.01 1.65 4.53
C VAL A 270 -14.48 0.69 5.61
N LYS A 271 -13.64 -0.30 5.95
CA LYS A 271 -13.93 -1.32 6.97
C LYS A 271 -13.11 -1.12 8.25
N GLY A 272 -12.06 -0.29 8.20
CA GLY A 272 -11.13 -0.08 9.31
C GLY A 272 -10.21 -1.28 9.57
N TYR A 273 -10.07 -2.20 8.58
CA TYR A 273 -9.19 -3.35 8.71
C TYR A 273 -7.74 -2.94 8.51
N LEU A 274 -6.83 -3.64 9.20
CA LEU A 274 -5.42 -3.59 8.91
C LEU A 274 -5.11 -4.54 7.75
N TRP A 275 -4.53 -4.01 6.69
CA TRP A 275 -4.08 -4.77 5.53
C TRP A 275 -2.57 -4.84 5.52
N VAL A 276 -2.04 -6.04 5.34
CA VAL A 276 -0.62 -6.32 5.46
C VAL A 276 -0.15 -7.14 4.27
N THR A 277 0.79 -6.59 3.51
CA THR A 277 1.49 -7.33 2.47
C THR A 277 2.64 -8.14 3.06
N ALA A 278 2.83 -9.35 2.58
CA ALA A 278 3.87 -10.25 3.03
C ALA A 278 4.58 -10.97 1.87
N ALA A 279 5.63 -11.70 2.20
CA ALA A 279 6.40 -12.46 1.22
C ALA A 279 5.61 -13.62 0.60
N ASP A 280 4.51 -14.03 1.18
CA ASP A 280 3.71 -15.17 0.74
C ASP A 280 2.28 -14.79 0.34
N ASN A 281 1.67 -13.75 0.93
CA ASN A 281 0.27 -13.40 0.67
C ASN A 281 -0.09 -11.98 1.16
N LEU A 282 -1.37 -11.62 0.97
CA LEU A 282 -2.03 -10.48 1.61
C LEU A 282 -2.81 -10.97 2.82
N TYR A 283 -2.68 -10.26 3.93
CA TYR A 283 -3.42 -10.49 5.16
C TYR A 283 -4.30 -9.29 5.51
N ALA A 284 -5.45 -9.57 6.10
CA ALA A 284 -6.33 -8.56 6.68
C ALA A 284 -6.68 -8.92 8.11
N TYR A 285 -6.75 -7.92 8.97
CA TYR A 285 -7.10 -8.08 10.38
C TYR A 285 -8.14 -7.06 10.78
N LYS A 286 -9.15 -7.53 11.50
CA LYS A 286 -10.09 -6.68 12.22
C LYS A 286 -9.50 -6.35 13.59
N ILE A 287 -9.51 -5.08 13.96
CA ILE A 287 -9.12 -4.64 15.30
C ILE A 287 -10.33 -4.85 16.23
N THR A 288 -10.14 -5.58 17.29
CA THR A 288 -11.19 -5.89 18.29
C THR A 288 -11.29 -4.78 19.35
N ALA A 289 -12.32 -4.80 20.16
CA ALA A 289 -12.54 -3.80 21.21
C ALA A 289 -11.43 -3.77 22.29
N ASP A 290 -10.78 -4.90 22.54
CA ASP A 290 -9.62 -5.03 23.43
C ASP A 290 -8.28 -4.74 22.75
N VAL A 291 -8.33 -4.22 21.50
CA VAL A 291 -7.17 -3.85 20.69
C VAL A 291 -6.28 -5.07 20.38
N SER A 292 -6.88 -6.23 20.18
CA SER A 292 -6.27 -7.41 19.57
C SER A 292 -6.62 -7.52 18.08
N LEU A 293 -6.01 -8.46 17.37
CA LEU A 293 -6.19 -8.64 15.94
C LEU A 293 -6.87 -9.97 15.61
N ASP A 294 -8.06 -9.89 15.02
CA ASP A 294 -8.77 -11.04 14.46
C ASP A 294 -8.50 -11.12 12.96
N LYS A 295 -7.97 -12.25 12.52
CA LYS A 295 -7.67 -12.49 11.10
C LYS A 295 -8.95 -12.62 10.28
N VAL A 296 -9.00 -11.90 9.17
CA VAL A 296 -10.07 -12.01 8.17
C VAL A 296 -9.72 -13.12 7.18
N ASP A 297 -10.65 -14.05 6.96
CA ASP A 297 -10.48 -15.11 5.97
C ASP A 297 -10.63 -14.56 4.55
N LEU A 298 -9.52 -14.50 3.81
CA LEU A 298 -9.45 -14.07 2.41
C LEU A 298 -9.34 -15.24 1.42
N SER A 299 -9.40 -16.50 1.87
CA SER A 299 -9.16 -17.69 1.05
C SER A 299 -10.08 -17.80 -0.17
N ARG A 300 -11.29 -17.23 -0.07
CA ARG A 300 -12.26 -17.19 -1.18
C ARG A 300 -12.02 -16.06 -2.18
N LEU A 301 -11.22 -15.06 -1.81
CA LEU A 301 -10.93 -13.89 -2.64
C LEU A 301 -9.58 -13.99 -3.33
N LEU A 302 -8.62 -14.61 -2.68
CA LEU A 302 -7.23 -14.66 -3.13
C LEU A 302 -6.81 -16.12 -3.37
N SER A 303 -6.28 -16.40 -4.56
CA SER A 303 -5.65 -17.70 -4.82
C SER A 303 -4.34 -17.84 -4.02
N ALA A 304 -3.98 -19.07 -3.69
CA ALA A 304 -2.75 -19.39 -2.94
C ALA A 304 -1.44 -19.08 -3.71
N ASP A 305 -1.53 -18.77 -5.01
CA ASP A 305 -0.37 -18.58 -5.89
C ASP A 305 0.23 -17.17 -5.87
N ARG A 306 -0.32 -16.26 -5.06
CA ARG A 306 0.16 -14.88 -4.96
C ARG A 306 1.32 -14.79 -3.99
N LYS A 307 2.53 -14.55 -4.52
CA LYS A 307 3.77 -14.48 -3.75
C LYS A 307 4.42 -13.11 -3.88
N ILE A 308 5.11 -12.72 -2.80
CA ILE A 308 5.95 -11.50 -2.69
C ILE A 308 5.17 -10.23 -3.03
N LEU A 309 4.23 -9.90 -2.15
CA LEU A 309 3.52 -8.62 -2.20
C LEU A 309 4.36 -7.56 -1.48
N THR A 310 4.54 -6.40 -2.12
CA THR A 310 5.50 -5.39 -1.64
C THR A 310 4.85 -4.18 -1.01
N LYS A 311 3.86 -3.59 -1.69
CA LYS A 311 3.18 -2.37 -1.24
C LYS A 311 1.67 -2.51 -1.33
N ILE A 312 0.98 -1.74 -0.51
CA ILE A 312 -0.46 -1.55 -0.56
C ILE A 312 -0.78 -0.08 -0.41
N LEU A 313 -1.75 0.40 -1.16
CA LEU A 313 -2.25 1.77 -1.18
C LEU A 313 -3.78 1.74 -1.11
N SER A 314 -4.39 2.60 -0.31
CA SER A 314 -5.81 2.91 -0.41
C SER A 314 -5.98 4.14 -1.30
N ASP A 315 -6.76 4.03 -2.39
CA ASP A 315 -7.05 5.16 -3.26
C ASP A 315 -8.12 6.09 -2.65
N GLN A 316 -8.36 7.24 -3.29
CA GLN A 316 -9.36 8.22 -2.85
C GLN A 316 -10.79 7.67 -2.85
N SER A 317 -11.06 6.59 -3.58
CA SER A 317 -12.36 5.89 -3.62
C SER A 317 -12.45 4.76 -2.59
N GLY A 318 -11.38 4.52 -1.81
CA GLY A 318 -11.30 3.46 -0.83
C GLY A 318 -10.94 2.08 -1.39
N ASN A 319 -10.61 1.95 -2.69
CA ASN A 319 -10.09 0.70 -3.22
C ASN A 319 -8.65 0.47 -2.73
N LEU A 320 -8.29 -0.80 -2.57
CA LEU A 320 -6.94 -1.20 -2.17
C LEU A 320 -6.15 -1.68 -3.38
N TRP A 321 -5.08 -0.99 -3.69
CA TRP A 321 -4.15 -1.34 -4.74
C TRP A 321 -2.96 -2.06 -4.14
N VAL A 322 -2.74 -3.29 -4.59
CA VAL A 322 -1.67 -4.15 -4.06
C VAL A 322 -0.66 -4.41 -5.16
N THR A 323 0.62 -4.16 -4.87
CA THR A 323 1.71 -4.44 -5.79
C THR A 323 2.57 -5.59 -5.29
N GLY A 324 3.19 -6.28 -6.23
CA GLY A 324 4.11 -7.38 -5.96
C GLY A 324 4.85 -7.79 -7.22
N TYR A 325 5.72 -8.79 -7.10
CA TYR A 325 6.37 -9.38 -8.27
C TYR A 325 5.34 -10.18 -9.09
N TYR A 326 5.47 -10.06 -10.42
CA TYR A 326 4.55 -10.70 -11.37
C TYR A 326 4.27 -12.18 -11.03
N PRO A 327 2.99 -12.63 -11.07
CA PRO A 327 1.76 -11.96 -11.51
C PRO A 327 0.93 -11.33 -10.37
N SER A 328 1.53 -10.86 -9.31
CA SER A 328 0.90 -10.66 -8.00
C SER A 328 0.27 -9.26 -7.75
N SER A 329 0.16 -8.37 -8.75
CA SER A 329 -0.47 -7.06 -8.55
C SER A 329 -1.96 -7.07 -8.89
N PHE A 330 -2.80 -6.44 -8.02
CA PHE A 330 -4.27 -6.47 -8.15
C PHE A 330 -4.93 -5.35 -7.35
N ILE A 331 -6.26 -5.20 -7.54
CA ILE A 331 -7.10 -4.26 -6.80
C ILE A 331 -8.15 -5.03 -6.01
N ILE A 332 -8.43 -4.59 -4.79
CA ILE A 332 -9.59 -4.98 -4.01
C ILE A 332 -10.53 -3.79 -3.94
N SER A 333 -11.77 -3.99 -4.36
CA SER A 333 -12.85 -3.01 -4.22
C SER A 333 -13.88 -3.52 -3.24
N PHE A 334 -14.36 -2.63 -2.36
CA PHE A 334 -15.43 -2.94 -1.44
C PHE A 334 -16.77 -2.73 -2.12
N LEU A 335 -17.65 -3.74 -2.00
CA LEU A 335 -19.00 -3.63 -2.53
C LEU A 335 -19.92 -2.92 -1.52
N PRO A 336 -20.85 -2.06 -1.97
CA PRO A 336 -21.88 -1.54 -1.08
C PRO A 336 -22.75 -2.68 -0.52
N ASN A 337 -23.18 -2.56 0.73
CA ASN A 337 -23.90 -3.59 1.47
C ASN A 337 -25.27 -4.02 0.87
N GLU A 338 -25.72 -3.42 -0.22
CA GLU A 338 -27.05 -3.62 -0.81
C GLU A 338 -27.04 -4.23 -2.22
N VAL A 339 -25.98 -4.90 -2.64
CA VAL A 339 -26.02 -5.64 -3.91
C VAL A 339 -26.74 -6.98 -3.68
N LEU A 340 -28.05 -7.02 -3.95
CA LEU A 340 -28.82 -8.26 -4.07
C LEU A 340 -28.37 -8.99 -5.34
N SER A 341 -27.55 -10.01 -5.24
CA SER A 341 -27.28 -10.91 -6.35
C SER A 341 -28.45 -11.88 -6.52
N LEU A 342 -29.24 -11.68 -7.55
CA LEU A 342 -30.21 -12.69 -8.00
C LEU A 342 -29.44 -13.83 -8.71
N SER A 343 -29.22 -14.96 -8.04
CA SER A 343 -28.67 -16.12 -8.73
C SER A 343 -29.78 -16.79 -9.56
N MET A 344 -29.53 -16.99 -10.86
CA MET A 344 -30.46 -17.70 -11.77
C MET A 344 -30.73 -19.15 -11.34
N GLU A 345 -29.89 -19.77 -10.53
CA GLU A 345 -30.11 -21.09 -9.95
C GLU A 345 -31.26 -21.15 -8.95
N GLY A 346 -31.41 -20.14 -8.11
CA GLY A 346 -32.53 -20.02 -7.18
C GLY A 346 -33.90 -19.89 -7.90
N VAL A 347 -33.92 -19.30 -9.10
CA VAL A 347 -35.12 -19.14 -9.93
C VAL A 347 -35.52 -20.47 -10.60
N LYS A 348 -34.54 -21.26 -11.02
CA LYS A 348 -34.81 -22.59 -11.66
C LYS A 348 -35.40 -23.63 -10.70
N GLN A 349 -34.96 -23.64 -9.44
CA GLN A 349 -35.45 -24.59 -8.43
C GLN A 349 -36.90 -24.34 -8.00
N ASN A 350 -37.37 -23.09 -8.06
CA ASN A 350 -38.71 -22.73 -7.58
C ASN A 350 -39.78 -22.68 -8.67
N LEU A 351 -39.44 -22.64 -9.96
CA LEU A 351 -40.39 -22.48 -11.05
C LEU A 351 -40.62 -23.73 -11.91
N GLY A 352 -39.86 -24.83 -11.75
CA GLY A 352 -40.04 -26.06 -12.48
C GLY A 352 -40.03 -25.91 -14.04
N VAL A 353 -39.49 -24.80 -14.54
CA VAL A 353 -39.50 -24.45 -15.95
C VAL A 353 -38.12 -24.61 -16.56
N ILE A 354 -37.99 -25.45 -17.55
CA ILE A 354 -36.82 -25.57 -18.39
C ILE A 354 -36.81 -24.35 -19.32
N ALA A 355 -36.13 -23.28 -18.94
CA ALA A 355 -35.88 -22.15 -19.82
C ALA A 355 -34.50 -22.32 -20.47
N SER A 356 -34.48 -22.34 -21.81
CA SER A 356 -33.24 -22.28 -22.60
C SER A 356 -32.49 -20.98 -22.32
N PRO A 357 -31.15 -20.96 -22.31
CA PRO A 357 -30.39 -19.76 -22.06
C PRO A 357 -30.61 -18.72 -23.17
N MET A 358 -31.13 -17.55 -22.80
CA MET A 358 -31.07 -16.39 -23.68
C MET A 358 -29.65 -15.86 -23.67
N GLN A 359 -29.03 -15.86 -24.84
CA GLN A 359 -27.79 -15.09 -25.06
C GLN A 359 -28.14 -13.61 -25.14
N PHE A 360 -27.65 -12.82 -24.22
CA PHE A 360 -27.62 -11.37 -24.41
C PHE A 360 -26.37 -11.03 -25.22
N SER A 361 -26.60 -10.53 -26.45
CA SER A 361 -25.55 -9.86 -27.22
C SER A 361 -25.26 -8.50 -26.58
N GLN A 362 -23.99 -8.20 -26.30
CA GLN A 362 -23.53 -6.86 -26.03
C GLN A 362 -23.61 -6.02 -27.31
N GLU A 363 -24.29 -4.91 -27.26
CA GLU A 363 -24.06 -3.75 -28.11
C GLU A 363 -23.33 -2.68 -27.30
#